data_3082bd31c57b048082f2db9ce8795fdd
#
_entry.id   3082bd31c57b048082f2db9ce8795fdd
#
_cell.length_a   1.000
_cell.length_b   1.000
_cell.length_c   1.000
_cell.angle_alpha   90.00
_cell.angle_beta   90.00
_cell.angle_gamma   90.00
#
_symmetry.space_group_name_H-M   'P 1'
#
loop_
_entity.id
_entity.type
_entity.pdbx_description
1 polymer ?
#
loop_
_entity_poly.entity_id
_entity_poly.type
_entity_poly.pdbx_seq_one_letter_code
_entity_poly.pdbx_strand_id
1 'polypeptide(L)'
;KARKNGRDLSLTLNYAESQEKDSALIRVTNPRTDWKEWIKSIGELLTHSSPFSVLHKGQVFQFLLDGNQDDYEVRFDSNLFREQPEFVKLLKSVFRKSACCIGCKECEADCPNGYISYSDGKVKINDACTHCSQCHKVEKGCLVYKSLEISNGGFHMNGITKSLNCYSHFSPKIKWLKEYFEFKNEFNDKHDLGSQMFNFFKRFLRDSNLLDETGFSNTARIIDNVGIDSETAWGIIFVNLSYS
;
A
#
# COMPACT_ATOMS: atom_id res chain seq x y z
N LYS A 1 -10.58 5.02 13.87
CA LYS A 1 -11.94 5.62 13.79
C LYS A 1 -11.78 7.06 13.30
N ALA A 2 -12.35 7.41 12.17
CA ALA A 2 -12.39 8.77 11.66
C ALA A 2 -13.77 9.39 12.00
N ARG A 3 -13.78 10.61 12.49
CA ARG A 3 -15.02 11.37 12.73
C ARG A 3 -15.21 12.39 11.63
N LYS A 4 -16.35 12.36 10.96
CA LYS A 4 -16.80 13.41 10.04
C LYS A 4 -18.22 13.82 10.43
N ASN A 5 -18.41 15.12 10.69
CA ASN A 5 -19.71 15.71 11.05
C ASN A 5 -20.37 15.05 12.28
N GLY A 6 -19.59 14.71 13.32
CA GLY A 6 -20.11 14.12 14.55
C GLY A 6 -20.57 12.66 14.45
N ARG A 7 -20.45 12.01 13.31
CA ARG A 7 -20.75 10.58 13.13
C ARG A 7 -19.48 9.76 13.17
N ASP A 8 -19.48 8.68 13.95
CA ASP A 8 -18.40 7.68 13.93
C ASP A 8 -18.43 6.94 12.59
N LEU A 9 -17.42 7.17 11.75
CA LEU A 9 -17.18 6.33 10.59
C LEU A 9 -16.35 5.13 11.06
N SER A 10 -16.97 3.96 11.19
CA SER A 10 -16.25 2.70 11.34
C SER A 10 -15.73 2.28 9.96
N LEU A 11 -14.44 2.50 9.71
CA LEU A 11 -13.76 1.82 8.61
C LEU A 11 -13.58 0.36 9.05
N THR A 12 -14.29 -0.55 8.40
CA THR A 12 -14.08 -1.98 8.55
C THR A 12 -12.79 -2.29 7.79
N LEU A 13 -11.67 -2.35 8.50
CA LEU A 13 -10.43 -2.84 7.92
C LEU A 13 -10.55 -4.36 7.79
N ASN A 14 -10.36 -4.88 6.59
CA ASN A 14 -10.33 -6.32 6.35
C ASN A 14 -9.13 -7.02 7.01
N TYR A 15 -8.23 -6.26 7.61
CA TYR A 15 -7.01 -6.73 8.23
C TYR A 15 -6.67 -5.88 9.45
N ALA A 16 -6.37 -6.52 10.58
CA ALA A 16 -5.87 -5.88 11.78
C ALA A 16 -4.76 -6.73 12.42
N GLU A 17 -3.75 -6.08 12.97
CA GLU A 17 -2.70 -6.71 13.76
C GLU A 17 -2.73 -6.17 15.19
N SER A 18 -2.54 -7.05 16.17
CA SER A 18 -2.23 -6.69 17.54
C SER A 18 -1.12 -7.57 18.07
N GLN A 19 -0.36 -7.05 19.01
CA GLN A 19 0.66 -7.81 19.71
C GLN A 19 0.27 -7.90 21.18
N GLU A 20 0.14 -9.12 21.66
CA GLU A 20 -0.07 -9.45 23.07
C GLU A 20 1.28 -9.83 23.69
N LYS A 21 1.33 -10.02 25.03
CA LYS A 21 2.57 -10.26 25.77
C LYS A 21 3.36 -11.47 25.25
N ASP A 22 2.66 -12.56 24.92
CA ASP A 22 3.25 -13.84 24.53
C ASP A 22 2.80 -14.34 23.15
N SER A 23 1.98 -13.57 22.44
CA SER A 23 1.46 -13.93 21.13
C SER A 23 1.27 -12.71 20.22
N ALA A 24 1.21 -12.95 18.94
CA ALA A 24 0.73 -11.98 17.98
C ALA A 24 -0.55 -12.47 17.34
N LEU A 25 -1.47 -11.55 17.17
CA LEU A 25 -2.79 -11.78 16.63
C LEU A 25 -2.96 -11.03 15.32
N ILE A 26 -3.41 -11.72 14.30
CA ILE A 26 -3.87 -11.14 13.03
C ILE A 26 -5.35 -11.49 12.87
N ARG A 27 -6.19 -10.48 12.69
CA ARG A 27 -7.60 -10.66 12.34
C ARG A 27 -7.82 -10.29 10.89
N VAL A 28 -8.50 -11.17 10.16
CA VAL A 28 -8.91 -10.97 8.77
C VAL A 28 -10.42 -11.14 8.66
N THR A 29 -11.06 -10.15 8.04
CA THR A 29 -12.52 -10.17 7.76
C THR A 29 -12.75 -10.00 6.26
N ASN A 30 -13.68 -10.75 5.71
CA ASN A 30 -14.02 -10.76 4.28
C ASN A 30 -12.77 -10.83 3.38
N PRO A 31 -11.95 -11.89 3.48
CA PRO A 31 -10.76 -12.05 2.67
C PRO A 31 -11.12 -12.06 1.18
N ARG A 32 -10.30 -11.42 0.39
CA ARG A 32 -10.50 -11.32 -1.07
C ARG A 32 -9.91 -12.50 -1.82
N THR A 33 -8.94 -13.18 -1.21
CA THR A 33 -8.28 -14.36 -1.77
C THR A 33 -7.97 -15.37 -0.69
N ASP A 34 -7.83 -16.65 -1.05
CA ASP A 34 -7.51 -17.71 -0.12
C ASP A 34 -6.07 -17.60 0.39
N TRP A 35 -5.90 -17.52 1.71
CA TRP A 35 -4.59 -17.50 2.35
C TRP A 35 -3.79 -18.79 2.13
N LYS A 36 -4.45 -19.94 1.93
CA LYS A 36 -3.80 -21.23 1.65
C LYS A 36 -3.04 -21.20 0.34
N GLU A 37 -3.57 -20.51 -0.67
CA GLU A 37 -2.83 -20.29 -1.91
C GLU A 37 -1.58 -19.45 -1.66
N TRP A 38 -1.69 -18.38 -0.87
CA TRP A 38 -0.53 -17.55 -0.57
C TRP A 38 0.54 -18.26 0.28
N ILE A 39 0.17 -19.21 1.15
CA ILE A 39 1.14 -20.03 1.90
C ILE A 39 2.07 -20.79 0.95
N LYS A 40 1.57 -21.32 -0.16
CA LYS A 40 2.38 -22.02 -1.17
C LYS A 40 3.54 -21.18 -1.72
N SER A 41 3.48 -19.85 -1.60
CA SER A 41 4.58 -18.98 -2.05
C SER A 41 5.72 -18.86 -1.06
N ILE A 42 5.51 -19.21 0.19
CA ILE A 42 6.52 -19.12 1.26
C ILE A 42 6.96 -20.48 1.78
N GLY A 43 6.18 -21.54 1.57
CA GLY A 43 6.49 -22.86 2.07
C GLY A 43 5.40 -23.88 1.77
N GLU A 44 5.60 -25.10 2.23
CA GLU A 44 4.67 -26.22 2.08
C GLU A 44 3.77 -26.32 3.32
N LEU A 45 2.46 -26.36 3.13
CA LEU A 45 1.47 -26.55 4.21
C LEU A 45 1.40 -28.04 4.55
N LEU A 46 1.94 -28.42 5.71
CA LEU A 46 2.01 -29.82 6.16
C LEU A 46 0.72 -30.30 6.83
N THR A 47 -0.01 -29.42 7.50
CA THR A 47 -1.28 -29.73 8.17
C THR A 47 -2.39 -28.83 7.67
N HIS A 48 -3.58 -29.40 7.49
CA HIS A 48 -4.76 -28.70 6.95
C HIS A 48 -5.81 -28.35 8.02
N SER A 49 -5.46 -28.54 9.29
CA SER A 49 -6.29 -28.18 10.47
C SER A 49 -5.43 -27.45 11.49
N SER A 50 -6.07 -26.66 12.35
CA SER A 50 -5.40 -25.94 13.43
C SER A 50 -4.90 -26.89 14.53
N PRO A 51 -3.63 -26.79 15.00
CA PRO A 51 -2.58 -25.87 14.55
C PRO A 51 -2.06 -26.20 13.14
N PHE A 52 -1.98 -25.19 12.30
CA PHE A 52 -1.40 -25.32 10.97
C PHE A 52 0.12 -25.35 11.07
N SER A 53 0.76 -26.15 10.21
CA SER A 53 2.21 -26.28 10.14
C SER A 53 2.70 -25.99 8.73
N VAL A 54 3.71 -25.14 8.61
CA VAL A 54 4.33 -24.76 7.33
C VAL A 54 5.80 -25.11 7.35
N LEU A 55 6.25 -25.84 6.36
CA LEU A 55 7.67 -26.10 6.13
C LEU A 55 8.26 -24.98 5.29
N HIS A 56 9.16 -24.19 5.88
CA HIS A 56 9.88 -23.10 5.21
C HIS A 56 11.38 -23.28 5.39
N LYS A 57 12.13 -23.38 4.30
CA LYS A 57 13.61 -23.55 4.33
C LYS A 57 14.10 -24.66 5.28
N GLY A 58 13.40 -25.79 5.30
CA GLY A 58 13.77 -26.95 6.12
C GLY A 58 13.35 -26.85 7.58
N GLN A 59 12.66 -25.80 8.01
CA GLN A 59 12.13 -25.62 9.37
C GLN A 59 10.60 -25.65 9.36
N VAL A 60 10.02 -26.23 10.41
CA VAL A 60 8.55 -26.31 10.58
C VAL A 60 8.09 -25.21 11.54
N PHE A 61 7.15 -24.40 11.08
CA PHE A 61 6.54 -23.31 11.84
C PHE A 61 5.06 -23.61 12.06
N GLN A 62 4.57 -23.32 13.26
CA GLN A 62 3.17 -23.54 13.60
C GLN A 62 2.45 -22.25 13.92
N PHE A 63 1.18 -22.20 13.57
CA PHE A 63 0.25 -21.13 13.93
C PHE A 63 -1.15 -21.68 14.15
N LEU A 64 -1.91 -21.01 15.01
CA LEU A 64 -3.32 -21.32 15.24
C LEU A 64 -4.16 -20.42 14.32
N LEU A 65 -5.23 -20.98 13.77
CA LEU A 65 -6.23 -20.22 13.05
C LEU A 65 -7.60 -20.64 13.56
N ASP A 66 -8.32 -19.68 14.10
CA ASP A 66 -9.67 -19.82 14.65
C ASP A 66 -10.65 -19.00 13.80
N GLY A 67 -11.82 -19.55 13.52
CA GLY A 67 -12.85 -18.91 12.72
C GLY A 67 -13.24 -19.69 11.48
N ASN A 68 -13.80 -19.00 10.49
CA ASN A 68 -14.28 -19.58 9.24
C ASN A 68 -13.60 -18.92 8.03
N GLN A 69 -14.11 -19.14 6.80
CA GLN A 69 -13.51 -18.58 5.58
C GLN A 69 -13.67 -17.06 5.46
N ASP A 70 -14.70 -16.50 6.08
CA ASP A 70 -15.05 -15.08 5.94
C ASP A 70 -14.54 -14.21 7.10
N ASP A 71 -14.27 -14.82 8.26
CA ASP A 71 -13.73 -14.12 9.43
C ASP A 71 -12.88 -15.09 10.24
N TYR A 72 -11.58 -14.80 10.36
CA TYR A 72 -10.66 -15.65 11.09
C TYR A 72 -9.57 -14.84 11.83
N GLU A 73 -9.10 -15.43 12.90
CA GLU A 73 -7.97 -14.96 13.69
C GLU A 73 -6.80 -15.93 13.57
N VAL A 74 -5.62 -15.38 13.33
CA VAL A 74 -4.37 -16.12 13.28
C VAL A 74 -3.52 -15.75 14.47
N ARG A 75 -3.09 -16.74 15.25
CA ARG A 75 -2.25 -16.58 16.43
C ARG A 75 -0.96 -17.36 16.26
N PHE A 76 0.16 -16.75 16.63
CA PHE A 76 1.47 -17.38 16.64
C PHE A 76 2.31 -16.87 17.82
N ASP A 77 3.23 -17.70 18.28
CA ASP A 77 4.08 -17.45 19.44
C ASP A 77 4.95 -16.20 19.25
N SER A 78 5.03 -15.37 20.27
CA SER A 78 5.90 -14.19 20.30
C SER A 78 7.38 -14.53 20.19
N ASN A 79 7.81 -15.72 20.60
CA ASN A 79 9.18 -16.18 20.43
C ASN A 79 9.55 -16.30 18.95
N LEU A 80 8.60 -16.66 18.10
CA LEU A 80 8.78 -16.72 16.66
C LEU A 80 9.24 -15.37 16.07
N PHE A 81 8.79 -14.25 16.63
CA PHE A 81 9.24 -12.92 16.24
C PHE A 81 10.72 -12.67 16.48
N ARG A 82 11.23 -13.21 17.60
CA ARG A 82 12.62 -13.01 18.00
C ARG A 82 13.57 -13.94 17.27
N GLU A 83 13.15 -15.18 17.09
CA GLU A 83 13.98 -16.22 16.50
C GLU A 83 13.95 -16.21 14.98
N GLN A 84 12.79 -15.89 14.36
CA GLN A 84 12.58 -15.98 12.93
C GLN A 84 11.82 -14.76 12.36
N PRO A 85 12.34 -13.54 12.51
CA PRO A 85 11.63 -12.31 12.12
C PRO A 85 11.29 -12.26 10.61
N GLU A 86 12.13 -12.86 9.76
CA GLU A 86 11.88 -12.89 8.32
C GLU A 86 10.70 -13.79 7.96
N PHE A 87 10.56 -14.96 8.59
CA PHE A 87 9.40 -15.82 8.38
C PHE A 87 8.11 -15.14 8.86
N VAL A 88 8.15 -14.48 10.00
CA VAL A 88 7.00 -13.72 10.52
C VAL A 88 6.56 -12.63 9.56
N LYS A 89 7.49 -11.89 8.93
CA LYS A 89 7.17 -10.90 7.90
C LYS A 89 6.47 -11.55 6.70
N LEU A 90 6.95 -12.70 6.25
CA LEU A 90 6.34 -13.45 5.15
C LEU A 90 4.95 -13.96 5.53
N LEU A 91 4.78 -14.53 6.72
CA LEU A 91 3.49 -14.99 7.22
C LEU A 91 2.46 -13.85 7.32
N LYS A 92 2.87 -12.71 7.87
CA LYS A 92 2.04 -11.50 7.88
C LYS A 92 1.67 -11.05 6.45
N SER A 93 2.60 -11.08 5.52
CA SER A 93 2.34 -10.73 4.12
C SER A 93 1.34 -11.67 3.46
N VAL A 94 1.35 -12.96 3.78
CA VAL A 94 0.34 -13.94 3.32
C VAL A 94 -1.06 -13.49 3.71
N PHE A 95 -1.30 -13.22 4.99
CA PHE A 95 -2.63 -12.84 5.48
C PHE A 95 -3.06 -11.45 5.00
N ARG A 96 -2.14 -10.51 4.87
CA ARG A 96 -2.41 -9.19 4.29
C ARG A 96 -2.82 -9.29 2.82
N LYS A 97 -2.12 -10.14 2.04
CA LYS A 97 -2.50 -10.38 0.65
C LYS A 97 -3.85 -11.05 0.54
N SER A 98 -4.14 -12.01 1.42
CA SER A 98 -5.47 -12.61 1.49
C SER A 98 -6.55 -11.57 1.73
N ALA A 99 -6.37 -10.69 2.72
CA ALA A 99 -7.34 -9.67 3.09
C ALA A 99 -7.51 -8.56 2.05
N CYS A 100 -6.40 -8.10 1.43
CA CYS A 100 -6.35 -6.84 0.70
C CYS A 100 -6.11 -6.97 -0.81
N CYS A 101 -5.97 -8.18 -1.36
CA CYS A 101 -5.65 -8.38 -2.78
C CYS A 101 -6.70 -7.74 -3.70
N ILE A 102 -6.26 -6.87 -4.60
CA ILE A 102 -7.11 -6.21 -5.62
C ILE A 102 -6.90 -6.77 -7.03
N GLY A 103 -6.07 -7.81 -7.18
CA GLY A 103 -5.79 -8.40 -8.49
C GLY A 103 -4.96 -7.54 -9.41
N CYS A 104 -4.06 -6.71 -8.88
CA CYS A 104 -3.18 -5.83 -9.69
C CYS A 104 -2.14 -6.60 -10.53
N LYS A 105 -2.00 -7.92 -10.33
CA LYS A 105 -1.10 -8.84 -11.05
C LYS A 105 0.40 -8.56 -10.91
N GLU A 106 0.83 -7.62 -10.08
CA GLU A 106 2.26 -7.36 -9.83
C GLU A 106 3.00 -8.61 -9.35
N CYS A 107 2.36 -9.42 -8.48
CA CYS A 107 2.96 -10.68 -8.01
C CYS A 107 3.11 -11.72 -9.12
N GLU A 108 2.22 -11.69 -10.11
CA GLU A 108 2.27 -12.54 -11.31
C GLU A 108 3.42 -12.08 -12.21
N ALA A 109 3.54 -10.78 -12.46
CA ALA A 109 4.59 -10.19 -13.29
C ALA A 109 5.99 -10.38 -12.68
N ASP A 110 6.12 -10.25 -11.36
CA ASP A 110 7.41 -10.37 -10.65
C ASP A 110 7.78 -11.82 -10.30
N CYS A 111 6.95 -12.82 -10.63
CA CYS A 111 7.26 -14.20 -10.37
C CYS A 111 8.31 -14.71 -11.38
N PRO A 112 9.56 -15.02 -10.97
CA PRO A 112 10.63 -15.37 -11.90
C PRO A 112 10.35 -16.66 -12.69
N ASN A 113 9.46 -17.51 -12.17
CA ASN A 113 9.14 -18.81 -12.77
C ASN A 113 7.69 -18.85 -13.33
N GLY A 114 6.92 -17.75 -13.24
CA GLY A 114 5.54 -17.71 -13.72
C GLY A 114 4.57 -18.63 -12.97
N TYR A 115 4.85 -18.94 -11.70
CA TYR A 115 4.03 -19.88 -10.92
C TYR A 115 2.84 -19.24 -10.23
N ILE A 116 2.63 -17.94 -10.37
CA ILE A 116 1.49 -17.20 -9.81
C ILE A 116 0.62 -16.74 -10.96
N SER A 117 -0.68 -16.96 -10.83
CA SER A 117 -1.69 -16.41 -11.75
C SER A 117 -2.85 -15.81 -10.98
N TYR A 118 -3.47 -14.80 -11.55
CA TYR A 118 -4.66 -14.16 -11.03
C TYR A 118 -5.73 -14.10 -12.12
N SER A 119 -6.83 -14.83 -11.91
CA SER A 119 -7.99 -14.84 -12.80
C SER A 119 -9.28 -14.98 -11.99
N ASP A 120 -10.35 -14.33 -12.45
CA ASP A 120 -11.70 -14.43 -11.88
C ASP A 120 -11.75 -14.15 -10.36
N GLY A 121 -10.97 -13.16 -9.89
CA GLY A 121 -10.91 -12.81 -8.47
C GLY A 121 -10.11 -13.78 -7.61
N LYS A 122 -9.46 -14.80 -8.21
CA LYS A 122 -8.73 -15.84 -7.49
C LYS A 122 -7.26 -15.82 -7.83
N VAL A 123 -6.44 -16.02 -6.81
CA VAL A 123 -5.01 -16.31 -6.95
C VAL A 123 -4.84 -17.82 -7.03
N LYS A 124 -3.99 -18.28 -7.91
CA LYS A 124 -3.51 -19.66 -7.96
C LYS A 124 -2.01 -19.67 -7.98
N ILE A 125 -1.42 -20.50 -7.12
CA ILE A 125 0.03 -20.72 -7.07
C ILE A 125 0.28 -22.18 -7.41
N ASN A 126 1.12 -22.38 -8.44
CA ASN A 126 1.47 -23.71 -8.93
C ASN A 126 2.20 -24.49 -7.81
N ASP A 127 1.92 -25.78 -7.70
CA ASP A 127 2.55 -26.66 -6.70
C ASP A 127 4.06 -26.85 -6.96
N ALA A 128 4.56 -26.52 -8.16
CA ALA A 128 5.98 -26.45 -8.47
C ALA A 128 6.67 -25.16 -7.96
N CYS A 129 5.98 -24.31 -7.19
CA CYS A 129 6.53 -23.09 -6.66
C CYS A 129 7.79 -23.37 -5.83
N THR A 130 8.86 -22.64 -6.12
CA THR A 130 10.16 -22.80 -5.43
C THR A 130 10.25 -22.11 -4.07
N HIS A 131 9.15 -21.55 -3.57
CA HIS A 131 9.04 -20.82 -2.30
C HIS A 131 10.09 -19.70 -2.14
N CYS A 132 10.50 -19.07 -3.26
CA CYS A 132 11.52 -18.01 -3.26
C CYS A 132 11.06 -16.72 -2.57
N SER A 133 9.76 -16.58 -2.32
CA SER A 133 9.12 -15.44 -1.64
C SER A 133 9.29 -14.09 -2.37
N GLN A 134 9.72 -14.08 -3.63
CA GLN A 134 9.87 -12.82 -4.39
C GLN A 134 8.56 -12.05 -4.49
N CYS A 135 7.43 -12.74 -4.68
CA CYS A 135 6.12 -12.11 -4.68
C CYS A 135 5.77 -11.34 -3.40
N HIS A 136 6.46 -11.61 -2.28
CA HIS A 136 6.31 -10.88 -1.01
C HIS A 136 7.35 -9.76 -0.84
N LYS A 137 8.39 -9.72 -1.68
CA LYS A 137 9.49 -8.75 -1.64
C LYS A 137 9.39 -7.67 -2.71
N VAL A 138 8.33 -7.70 -3.53
CA VAL A 138 8.11 -6.74 -4.61
C VAL A 138 8.31 -5.32 -4.07
N GLU A 139 9.28 -4.57 -4.60
CA GLU A 139 9.61 -3.22 -4.15
C GLU A 139 8.41 -2.28 -4.22
N LYS A 140 7.59 -2.46 -5.24
CA LYS A 140 6.33 -1.74 -5.41
C LYS A 140 5.21 -2.30 -4.52
N GLY A 141 5.36 -3.54 -4.01
CA GLY A 141 4.45 -4.22 -3.08
C GLY A 141 3.01 -4.31 -3.56
N CYS A 142 2.15 -4.91 -2.74
CA CYS A 142 0.72 -4.77 -2.91
C CYS A 142 0.35 -3.29 -2.73
N LEU A 143 -0.14 -2.61 -3.77
CA LEU A 143 -0.47 -1.17 -3.74
C LEU A 143 -1.44 -0.83 -2.60
N VAL A 144 -2.41 -1.70 -2.35
CA VAL A 144 -3.36 -1.53 -1.24
C VAL A 144 -2.64 -1.67 0.11
N TYR A 145 -1.74 -2.62 0.24
CA TYR A 145 -0.98 -2.83 1.47
C TYR A 145 -0.07 -1.64 1.77
N LYS A 146 0.68 -1.15 0.80
CA LYS A 146 1.50 0.06 0.98
C LYS A 146 0.66 1.28 1.37
N SER A 147 -0.51 1.45 0.77
CA SER A 147 -1.41 2.56 1.14
C SER A 147 -1.92 2.45 2.58
N LEU A 148 -2.21 1.23 3.06
CA LEU A 148 -2.64 0.98 4.44
C LEU A 148 -1.50 1.18 5.44
N GLU A 149 -0.27 0.79 5.12
CA GLU A 149 0.90 1.04 5.96
C GLU A 149 1.20 2.53 6.09
N ILE A 150 1.09 3.27 5.00
CA ILE A 150 1.19 4.73 4.98
C ILE A 150 0.11 5.37 5.88
N SER A 151 -1.13 4.89 5.80
CA SER A 151 -2.27 5.40 6.60
C SER A 151 -2.12 5.17 8.10
N ASN A 152 -1.46 4.08 8.50
CA ASN A 152 -1.29 3.69 9.90
C ASN A 152 -0.02 4.27 10.56
N GLY A 153 0.71 5.14 9.88
CA GLY A 153 1.93 5.76 10.41
C GLY A 153 3.10 4.80 10.61
N GLY A 154 3.03 3.60 10.00
CA GLY A 154 3.96 2.49 10.22
C GLY A 154 5.19 2.43 9.31
N PHE A 155 5.42 3.40 8.43
CA PHE A 155 6.60 3.42 7.57
C PHE A 155 7.54 4.57 7.89
N HIS A 156 8.66 4.25 8.53
CA HIS A 156 9.89 5.04 8.40
C HIS A 156 10.52 4.74 7.01
N MET A 157 9.94 5.27 5.96
CA MET A 157 10.67 5.46 4.72
C MET A 157 11.40 6.79 4.82
N ASN A 158 12.72 6.74 5.01
CA ASN A 158 13.57 7.92 4.91
C ASN A 158 13.34 8.59 3.54
N GLY A 159 12.55 9.65 3.53
CA GLY A 159 12.31 10.51 2.37
C GLY A 159 10.87 10.65 1.90
N ILE A 160 10.08 9.57 1.75
CA ILE A 160 8.74 9.62 1.13
C ILE A 160 7.64 9.98 2.16
N THR A 161 7.77 9.58 3.42
CA THR A 161 6.75 9.89 4.45
C THR A 161 6.67 11.37 4.81
N LYS A 162 7.71 12.16 4.58
CA LYS A 162 7.64 13.61 4.73
C LYS A 162 6.67 14.25 3.74
N SER A 163 6.46 13.66 2.55
CA SER A 163 5.62 14.26 1.52
C SER A 163 4.13 14.01 1.75
N LEU A 164 3.71 12.81 2.16
CA LEU A 164 2.31 12.48 2.38
C LEU A 164 1.71 13.15 3.62
N ASN A 165 2.47 13.31 4.69
CA ASN A 165 2.03 14.07 5.87
C ASN A 165 1.80 15.56 5.59
N CYS A 166 2.38 16.12 4.53
CA CYS A 166 2.11 17.49 4.12
C CYS A 166 0.69 17.69 3.60
N TYR A 167 0.10 16.66 3.00
CA TYR A 167 -1.25 16.73 2.45
C TYR A 167 -2.34 16.40 3.49
N SER A 168 -1.98 16.04 4.72
CA SER A 168 -2.92 15.69 5.79
C SER A 168 -3.76 16.88 6.28
N HIS A 169 -3.22 18.09 6.19
CA HIS A 169 -3.87 19.30 6.71
C HIS A 169 -4.37 20.26 5.63
N PHE A 170 -3.83 20.16 4.43
CA PHE A 170 -4.19 21.01 3.30
C PHE A 170 -4.41 20.18 2.06
N SER A 171 -5.39 20.54 1.24
CA SER A 171 -5.53 20.05 -0.12
C SER A 171 -5.38 21.21 -1.10
N PRO A 172 -4.71 20.99 -2.26
CA PRO A 172 -4.61 22.03 -3.27
C PRO A 172 -6.01 22.39 -3.77
N LYS A 173 -6.27 23.68 -3.89
CA LYS A 173 -7.54 24.18 -4.44
C LYS A 173 -7.38 24.41 -5.92
N ILE A 174 -8.41 24.07 -6.69
CA ILE A 174 -8.43 24.28 -8.14
C ILE A 174 -8.16 25.76 -8.51
N LYS A 175 -8.62 26.71 -7.67
CA LYS A 175 -8.35 28.12 -7.85
C LYS A 175 -6.86 28.42 -7.88
N TRP A 176 -6.07 27.85 -6.97
CA TRP A 176 -4.62 28.07 -6.92
C TRP A 176 -3.89 27.50 -8.13
N LEU A 177 -4.37 26.36 -8.65
CA LEU A 177 -3.85 25.80 -9.89
C LEU A 177 -4.15 26.69 -11.08
N LYS A 178 -5.39 27.22 -11.20
CA LYS A 178 -5.75 28.15 -12.25
C LYS A 178 -4.89 29.42 -12.22
N GLU A 179 -4.68 30.00 -11.04
CA GLU A 179 -3.78 31.15 -10.84
C GLU A 179 -2.32 30.80 -11.22
N TYR A 180 -1.86 29.59 -10.86
CA TYR A 180 -0.51 29.13 -11.24
C TYR A 180 -0.35 29.02 -12.78
N PHE A 181 -1.32 28.49 -13.48
CA PHE A 181 -1.30 28.39 -14.94
C PHE A 181 -1.47 29.75 -15.63
N GLU A 182 -2.15 30.67 -14.99
CA GLU A 182 -2.31 32.06 -15.47
C GLU A 182 -1.00 32.84 -15.33
N PHE A 183 -0.40 32.83 -14.13
CA PHE A 183 0.80 33.64 -13.83
C PHE A 183 2.13 32.94 -14.17
N LYS A 184 2.13 31.63 -14.30
CA LYS A 184 3.32 30.83 -14.65
C LYS A 184 4.52 31.15 -13.77
N ASN A 185 5.61 31.59 -14.36
CA ASN A 185 6.84 31.94 -13.62
C ASN A 185 6.68 33.15 -12.68
N GLU A 186 5.69 33.99 -12.89
CA GLU A 186 5.40 35.16 -12.04
C GLU A 186 4.49 34.80 -10.85
N PHE A 187 4.05 33.55 -10.74
CA PHE A 187 3.16 33.10 -9.67
C PHE A 187 3.73 33.36 -8.27
N ASN A 188 5.05 33.20 -8.10
CA ASN A 188 5.73 33.46 -6.82
C ASN A 188 5.51 34.90 -6.30
N ASP A 189 5.32 35.87 -7.18
CA ASP A 189 5.21 37.30 -6.85
C ASP A 189 3.76 37.80 -6.88
N LYS A 190 2.85 37.03 -7.50
CA LYS A 190 1.47 37.48 -7.78
C LYS A 190 0.39 36.73 -6.99
N HIS A 191 0.76 35.67 -6.22
CA HIS A 191 -0.24 34.89 -5.47
C HIS A 191 -0.71 35.60 -4.19
N ASP A 192 -1.95 35.34 -3.80
CA ASP A 192 -2.55 35.80 -2.53
C ASP A 192 -2.48 34.76 -1.39
N LEU A 193 -1.60 33.77 -1.48
CA LEU A 193 -1.48 32.71 -0.49
C LEU A 193 -0.64 33.16 0.71
N GLY A 194 -1.10 32.88 1.91
CA GLY A 194 -0.27 33.02 3.10
C GLY A 194 0.93 32.06 3.04
N SER A 195 2.02 32.41 3.74
CA SER A 195 3.32 31.72 3.65
C SER A 195 3.25 30.20 3.84
N GLN A 196 2.42 29.69 4.75
CA GLN A 196 2.25 28.25 4.97
C GLN A 196 1.53 27.57 3.80
N MET A 197 0.46 28.18 3.29
CA MET A 197 -0.27 27.66 2.12
C MET A 197 0.56 27.73 0.86
N PHE A 198 1.36 28.78 0.69
CA PHE A 198 2.27 28.90 -0.44
C PHE A 198 3.37 27.82 -0.42
N ASN A 199 4.01 27.60 0.72
CA ASN A 199 5.01 26.55 0.86
C ASN A 199 4.42 25.15 0.60
N PHE A 200 3.23 24.90 1.08
CA PHE A 200 2.49 23.67 0.78
C PHE A 200 2.20 23.53 -0.72
N PHE A 201 1.66 24.58 -1.35
CA PHE A 201 1.31 24.54 -2.77
C PHE A 201 2.54 24.44 -3.67
N LYS A 202 3.61 25.15 -3.34
CA LYS A 202 4.91 25.02 -4.05
C LYS A 202 5.47 23.60 -3.99
N ARG A 203 5.29 22.92 -2.86
CA ARG A 203 5.65 21.51 -2.73
C ARG A 203 4.75 20.63 -3.60
N PHE A 204 3.44 20.83 -3.57
CA PHE A 204 2.50 20.13 -4.43
C PHE A 204 2.87 20.27 -5.91
N LEU A 205 3.24 21.48 -6.36
CA LEU A 205 3.67 21.72 -7.74
C LEU A 205 4.94 20.93 -8.11
N ARG A 206 5.88 20.78 -7.17
CA ARG A 206 7.08 19.95 -7.38
C ARG A 206 6.76 18.48 -7.42
N ASP A 207 6.01 17.97 -6.46
CA ASP A 207 5.65 16.58 -6.35
C ASP A 207 4.79 16.13 -7.54
N SER A 208 3.96 17.01 -8.11
CA SER A 208 3.21 16.78 -9.34
C SER A 208 3.99 17.06 -10.63
N ASN A 209 5.30 17.39 -10.52
CA ASN A 209 6.16 17.74 -11.64
C ASN A 209 5.65 18.94 -12.49
N LEU A 210 4.90 19.85 -11.87
CA LEU A 210 4.44 21.09 -12.50
C LEU A 210 5.46 22.22 -12.37
N LEU A 211 6.30 22.17 -11.33
CA LEU A 211 7.38 23.12 -11.04
C LEU A 211 8.69 22.35 -10.96
N ASP A 212 9.69 22.75 -11.73
CA ASP A 212 11.06 22.25 -11.68
C ASP A 212 12.05 23.35 -11.27
N GLU A 213 13.35 23.08 -11.39
CA GLU A 213 14.42 24.04 -11.06
C GLU A 213 14.41 25.28 -11.98
N THR A 214 13.88 25.16 -13.18
CA THR A 214 13.77 26.23 -14.18
C THR A 214 12.47 27.02 -14.09
N GLY A 215 11.54 26.60 -13.21
CA GLY A 215 10.21 27.21 -13.02
C GLY A 215 9.09 26.39 -13.61
N PHE A 216 8.29 26.95 -14.50
CA PHE A 216 7.14 26.29 -15.15
C PHE A 216 7.61 25.11 -16.02
N SER A 217 7.40 23.90 -15.57
CA SER A 217 7.95 22.66 -16.15
C SER A 217 7.38 22.29 -17.53
N ASN A 218 8.00 21.32 -18.19
CA ASN A 218 7.45 20.76 -19.43
C ASN A 218 6.11 20.04 -19.20
N THR A 219 5.92 19.36 -18.09
CA THR A 219 4.65 18.77 -17.70
C THR A 219 3.58 19.83 -17.55
N ALA A 220 3.89 20.95 -16.91
CA ALA A 220 2.96 22.07 -16.79
C ALA A 220 2.58 22.65 -18.16
N ARG A 221 3.53 22.76 -19.10
CA ARG A 221 3.23 23.20 -20.49
C ARG A 221 2.27 22.25 -21.21
N ILE A 222 2.42 20.94 -21.03
CA ILE A 222 1.50 19.95 -21.60
C ILE A 222 0.10 20.13 -21.01
N ILE A 223 0.00 20.30 -19.68
CA ILE A 223 -1.29 20.51 -19.01
C ILE A 223 -1.93 21.85 -19.39
N ASP A 224 -1.13 22.90 -19.57
CA ASP A 224 -1.61 24.21 -20.05
C ASP A 224 -2.29 24.09 -21.43
N ASN A 225 -1.69 23.30 -22.34
CA ASN A 225 -2.24 23.06 -23.67
C ASN A 225 -3.52 22.19 -23.65
N VAL A 226 -3.60 21.23 -22.74
CA VAL A 226 -4.76 20.32 -22.59
C VAL A 226 -5.91 20.98 -21.83
N GLY A 227 -5.58 21.94 -20.97
CA GLY A 227 -6.48 22.63 -20.05
C GLY A 227 -6.58 21.92 -18.70
N ILE A 228 -6.42 22.70 -17.63
CA ILE A 228 -6.42 22.21 -16.24
C ILE A 228 -7.74 21.57 -15.80
N ASP A 229 -8.84 21.91 -16.45
CA ASP A 229 -10.17 21.35 -16.17
C ASP A 229 -10.39 19.97 -16.86
N SER A 230 -9.44 19.48 -17.67
CA SER A 230 -9.57 18.18 -18.36
C SER A 230 -9.21 17.01 -17.46
N GLU A 231 -9.88 15.87 -17.65
CA GLU A 231 -9.55 14.62 -16.97
C GLU A 231 -8.12 14.15 -17.25
N THR A 232 -7.62 14.43 -18.47
CA THR A 232 -6.24 14.10 -18.86
C THR A 232 -5.23 14.88 -18.01
N ALA A 233 -5.46 16.18 -17.77
CA ALA A 233 -4.59 16.99 -16.91
C ALA A 233 -4.52 16.41 -15.49
N TRP A 234 -5.66 16.05 -14.91
CA TRP A 234 -5.72 15.44 -13.59
C TRP A 234 -5.10 14.05 -13.56
N GLY A 235 -5.25 13.26 -14.61
CA GLY A 235 -4.56 11.98 -14.77
C GLY A 235 -3.04 12.12 -14.71
N ILE A 236 -2.47 13.09 -15.43
CA ILE A 236 -1.03 13.39 -15.43
C ILE A 236 -0.57 13.84 -14.04
N ILE A 237 -1.28 14.75 -13.39
CA ILE A 237 -0.98 15.22 -12.03
C ILE A 237 -0.99 14.05 -11.04
N PHE A 238 -2.03 13.21 -11.08
CA PHE A 238 -2.17 12.07 -10.19
C PHE A 238 -1.06 11.04 -10.36
N VAL A 239 -0.70 10.72 -11.60
CA VAL A 239 0.42 9.80 -11.88
C VAL A 239 1.72 10.37 -11.30
N ASN A 240 2.06 11.62 -11.54
CA ASN A 240 3.27 12.22 -11.00
C ASN A 240 3.30 12.21 -9.45
N LEU A 241 2.19 12.57 -8.80
CA LEU A 241 2.07 12.50 -7.32
C LEU A 241 2.22 11.09 -6.77
N SER A 242 1.87 10.06 -7.55
CA SER A 242 1.96 8.65 -7.12
C SER A 242 3.38 8.10 -7.23
N TYR A 243 4.27 8.74 -8.01
CA TYR A 243 5.64 8.31 -8.26
C TYR A 243 6.70 9.27 -7.69
N SER A 244 6.29 10.42 -7.12
CA SER A 244 7.17 11.35 -6.40
C SER A 244 7.39 10.92 -4.93
#